data_edca57c9bba78d2aa750124bafa8a65c
#
_entry.id   edca57c9bba78d2aa750124bafa8a65c
#
_cell.length_a   1.000
_cell.length_b   1.000
_cell.length_c   1.000
_cell.angle_alpha   90.00
_cell.angle_beta   90.00
_cell.angle_gamma   90.00
#
_symmetry.space_group_name_H-M   'P 1'
#
loop_
_entity.id
_entity.type
_entity.pdbx_description
1 polymer ?
#
loop_
_entity_poly.entity_id
_entity_poly.type
_entity_poly.pdbx_seq_one_letter_code
_entity_poly.pdbx_strand_id
1 'polypeptide(L)'
;SGKPAKKEYRHYNIKTVKGPDDYASMEEVVFRRYKRMLDEKKKLPSLIIIDGGKGQLSSSVNALKKLNLHDTIVALGIAKRLEEIFYPSDPIPLYLDKRSETLKVIQHMRNEAHRFAITFHRNKRSGQALNSSLDSIPGIGEKTKIALLKKYKSLKKIKETPEDLIAVDIGLSKTKKLMAFLNASK
;
A
#
# COMPACT_ATOMS: atom_id res chain seq x y z
N SER A 1 21.41 5.53 -9.48
CA SER A 1 20.78 6.80 -9.93
C SER A 1 19.94 7.49 -8.85
N GLY A 2 19.74 6.92 -7.64
CA GLY A 2 19.03 7.52 -6.50
C GLY A 2 17.57 7.91 -6.71
N LYS A 3 16.94 7.55 -7.83
CA LYS A 3 15.54 7.86 -8.13
C LYS A 3 14.63 6.67 -7.85
N PRO A 4 13.42 6.90 -7.29
CA PRO A 4 12.44 5.85 -7.04
C PRO A 4 12.00 5.12 -8.33
N ALA A 5 12.10 3.80 -8.34
CA ALA A 5 11.67 2.96 -9.46
C ALA A 5 10.16 2.65 -9.36
N LYS A 6 9.30 3.64 -9.65
CA LYS A 6 7.83 3.56 -9.46
C LYS A 6 7.19 2.34 -10.14
N LYS A 7 7.75 1.85 -11.26
CA LYS A 7 7.28 0.64 -11.96
C LYS A 7 7.42 -0.64 -11.12
N GLU A 8 8.31 -0.61 -10.13
CA GLU A 8 8.57 -1.75 -9.23
C GLU A 8 7.72 -1.70 -7.95
N TYR A 9 6.93 -0.66 -7.74
CA TYR A 9 6.06 -0.54 -6.58
C TYR A 9 4.95 -1.60 -6.63
N ARG A 10 4.68 -2.22 -5.49
CA ARG A 10 3.64 -3.24 -5.38
C ARG A 10 2.83 -3.04 -4.10
N HIS A 11 1.53 -3.20 -4.23
CA HIS A 11 0.61 -3.29 -3.10
C HIS A 11 0.28 -4.75 -2.85
N TYR A 12 0.16 -5.11 -1.59
CA TYR A 12 -0.23 -6.44 -1.17
C TYR A 12 -1.49 -6.37 -0.31
N ASN A 13 -2.50 -7.12 -0.72
CA ASN A 13 -3.61 -7.45 0.18
C ASN A 13 -3.20 -8.70 0.97
N ILE A 14 -3.25 -8.62 2.28
CA ILE A 14 -2.99 -9.76 3.17
C ILE A 14 -4.09 -10.80 2.95
N LYS A 15 -3.73 -12.07 2.84
CA LYS A 15 -4.62 -13.17 2.47
C LYS A 15 -4.73 -14.25 3.54
N THR A 16 -3.65 -14.53 4.25
CA THR A 16 -3.53 -15.70 5.14
C THR A 16 -3.61 -15.32 6.62
N VAL A 17 -3.37 -14.04 6.95
CA VAL A 17 -3.36 -13.57 8.33
C VAL A 17 -4.77 -13.16 8.77
N LYS A 18 -5.24 -13.73 9.87
CA LYS A 18 -6.53 -13.38 10.50
C LYS A 18 -6.29 -12.36 11.61
N GLY A 19 -7.00 -11.23 11.53
CA GLY A 19 -6.88 -10.16 12.54
C GLY A 19 -5.67 -9.23 12.33
N PRO A 20 -5.43 -8.32 13.27
CA PRO A 20 -4.35 -7.35 13.22
C PRO A 20 -3.04 -7.98 13.73
N ASP A 21 -2.29 -8.60 12.84
CA ASP A 21 -0.96 -9.15 13.11
C ASP A 21 0.03 -8.59 12.07
N ASP A 22 0.77 -7.57 12.47
CA ASP A 22 1.73 -6.87 11.62
C ASP A 22 2.95 -7.74 11.31
N TYR A 23 3.32 -8.67 12.20
CA TYR A 23 4.47 -9.55 12.01
C TYR A 23 4.17 -10.63 10.97
N ALA A 24 3.06 -11.32 11.13
CA ALA A 24 2.62 -12.31 10.14
C ALA A 24 2.31 -11.66 8.78
N SER A 25 1.74 -10.45 8.79
CA SER A 25 1.48 -9.68 7.56
C SER A 25 2.78 -9.32 6.85
N MET A 26 3.82 -8.91 7.57
CA MET A 26 5.13 -8.60 7.00
C MET A 26 5.77 -9.85 6.40
N GLU A 27 5.72 -10.97 7.12
CA GLU A 27 6.24 -12.25 6.63
C GLU A 27 5.53 -12.68 5.34
N GLU A 28 4.19 -12.60 5.29
CA GLU A 28 3.41 -12.93 4.08
C GLU A 28 3.83 -12.07 2.88
N VAL A 29 3.96 -10.76 3.09
CA VAL A 29 4.31 -9.81 2.01
C VAL A 29 5.70 -10.09 1.47
N VAL A 30 6.69 -10.23 2.35
CA VAL A 30 8.09 -10.49 1.96
C VAL A 30 8.19 -11.84 1.24
N PHE A 31 7.59 -12.89 1.80
CA PHE A 31 7.56 -14.20 1.16
C PHE A 31 6.96 -14.17 -0.24
N ARG A 32 5.77 -13.59 -0.40
CA ARG A 32 5.07 -13.50 -1.71
C ARG A 32 5.83 -12.67 -2.72
N ARG A 33 6.48 -11.58 -2.28
CA ARG A 33 7.28 -10.73 -3.15
C ARG A 33 8.45 -11.49 -3.74
N TYR A 34 9.25 -12.12 -2.87
CA TYR A 34 10.49 -12.76 -3.28
C TYR A 34 10.27 -14.11 -3.96
N LYS A 35 9.26 -14.87 -3.52
CA LYS A 35 8.82 -16.07 -4.27
C LYS A 35 8.47 -15.71 -5.71
N ARG A 36 7.66 -14.68 -5.92
CA ARG A 36 7.31 -14.22 -7.25
C ARG A 36 8.53 -13.78 -8.07
N MET A 37 9.50 -13.11 -7.47
CA MET A 37 10.73 -12.71 -8.17
C MET A 37 11.56 -13.92 -8.59
N LEU A 38 11.62 -14.98 -7.77
CA LEU A 38 12.25 -16.25 -8.12
C LEU A 38 11.51 -16.94 -9.29
N ASP A 39 10.19 -17.05 -9.18
CA ASP A 39 9.35 -17.69 -10.23
C ASP A 39 9.47 -16.96 -11.57
N GLU A 40 9.56 -15.62 -11.55
CA GLU A 40 9.73 -14.77 -12.72
C GLU A 40 11.21 -14.62 -13.15
N LYS A 41 12.16 -15.30 -12.50
CA LYS A 41 13.62 -15.22 -12.72
C LYS A 41 14.14 -13.77 -12.76
N LYS A 42 13.57 -12.89 -11.93
CA LYS A 42 14.00 -11.49 -11.82
C LYS A 42 15.25 -11.36 -10.98
N LYS A 43 16.05 -10.34 -11.29
CA LYS A 43 17.20 -9.98 -10.46
C LYS A 43 16.75 -9.61 -9.07
N LEU A 44 17.31 -10.30 -8.07
CA LEU A 44 17.05 -10.03 -6.66
C LEU A 44 17.86 -8.78 -6.21
N PRO A 45 17.35 -8.00 -5.24
CA PRO A 45 18.13 -6.95 -4.61
C PRO A 45 19.18 -7.57 -3.68
N SER A 46 20.29 -6.89 -3.50
CA SER A 46 21.30 -7.26 -2.49
C SER A 46 20.91 -6.82 -1.08
N LEU A 47 20.04 -5.81 -0.97
CA LEU A 47 19.61 -5.24 0.32
C LEU A 47 18.10 -4.97 0.30
N ILE A 48 17.43 -5.31 1.42
CA ILE A 48 16.08 -4.86 1.72
C ILE A 48 16.07 -4.07 3.02
N ILE A 49 15.27 -3.02 3.06
CA ILE A 49 15.10 -2.17 4.22
C ILE A 49 13.64 -2.29 4.67
N ILE A 50 13.45 -2.69 5.91
CA ILE A 50 12.14 -2.87 6.54
C ILE A 50 11.84 -1.64 7.40
N ASP A 51 10.76 -0.91 7.06
CA ASP A 51 10.25 0.18 7.89
C ASP A 51 9.54 -0.41 9.11
N GLY A 52 10.33 -0.80 10.08
CA GLY A 52 9.87 -1.47 11.29
C GLY A 52 11.01 -1.89 12.21
N GLY A 53 10.66 -2.15 13.46
CA GLY A 53 11.62 -2.59 14.47
C GLY A 53 12.02 -4.07 14.35
N LYS A 54 12.67 -4.58 15.39
CA LYS A 54 13.22 -5.94 15.44
C LYS A 54 12.21 -7.04 15.09
N GLY A 55 10.95 -6.90 15.51
CA GLY A 55 9.91 -7.91 15.23
C GLY A 55 9.58 -8.03 13.75
N GLN A 56 9.36 -6.90 13.04
CA GLN A 56 9.12 -6.90 11.61
C GLN A 56 10.35 -7.37 10.82
N LEU A 57 11.56 -7.00 11.27
CA LEU A 57 12.80 -7.50 10.69
C LEU A 57 12.90 -9.02 10.83
N SER A 58 12.67 -9.55 12.02
CA SER A 58 12.70 -11.01 12.27
C SER A 58 11.73 -11.77 11.39
N SER A 59 10.48 -11.29 11.26
CA SER A 59 9.47 -11.87 10.37
C SER A 59 9.91 -11.84 8.90
N SER A 60 10.54 -10.75 8.48
CA SER A 60 11.06 -10.62 7.12
C SER A 60 12.20 -11.60 6.85
N VAL A 61 13.12 -11.77 7.80
CA VAL A 61 14.22 -12.75 7.71
C VAL A 61 13.67 -14.18 7.67
N ASN A 62 12.63 -14.48 8.45
CA ASN A 62 11.98 -15.80 8.41
C ASN A 62 11.40 -16.10 7.01
N ALA A 63 10.78 -15.11 6.37
CA ALA A 63 10.31 -15.24 4.99
C ALA A 63 11.46 -15.51 4.02
N LEU A 64 12.59 -14.81 4.15
CA LEU A 64 13.78 -15.04 3.32
C LEU A 64 14.41 -16.43 3.57
N LYS A 65 14.44 -16.90 4.82
CA LYS A 65 14.91 -18.25 5.17
C LYS A 65 14.05 -19.32 4.51
N LYS A 66 12.72 -19.18 4.50
CA LYS A 66 11.81 -20.11 3.81
C LYS A 66 12.05 -20.20 2.31
N LEU A 67 12.68 -19.19 1.72
CA LEU A 67 13.03 -19.13 0.30
C LEU A 67 14.51 -19.39 0.02
N ASN A 68 15.32 -19.71 1.04
CA ASN A 68 16.77 -19.87 0.97
C ASN A 68 17.48 -18.61 0.41
N LEU A 69 16.98 -17.42 0.75
CA LEU A 69 17.48 -16.13 0.27
C LEU A 69 18.20 -15.31 1.36
N HIS A 70 18.25 -15.78 2.60
CA HIS A 70 18.78 -15.02 3.73
C HIS A 70 20.30 -14.78 3.66
N ASP A 71 21.05 -15.60 2.91
CA ASP A 71 22.48 -15.40 2.65
C ASP A 71 22.73 -14.56 1.39
N THR A 72 21.69 -14.40 0.54
CA THR A 72 21.79 -13.63 -0.71
C THR A 72 21.32 -12.19 -0.55
N ILE A 73 20.32 -11.97 0.30
CA ILE A 73 19.68 -10.68 0.52
C ILE A 73 19.91 -10.23 1.96
N VAL A 74 20.65 -9.16 2.12
CA VAL A 74 20.80 -8.51 3.43
C VAL A 74 19.48 -7.83 3.81
N ALA A 75 18.98 -8.06 5.02
CA ALA A 75 17.80 -7.40 5.55
C ALA A 75 18.18 -6.46 6.69
N LEU A 76 17.69 -5.23 6.67
CA LEU A 76 17.87 -4.24 7.74
C LEU A 76 16.51 -3.74 8.20
N GLY A 77 16.35 -3.54 9.52
CA GLY A 77 15.19 -2.86 10.10
C GLY A 77 15.52 -1.41 10.41
N ILE A 78 14.54 -0.52 10.27
CA ILE A 78 14.68 0.89 10.68
C ILE A 78 13.57 1.22 11.66
N ALA A 79 13.94 1.65 12.89
CA ALA A 79 12.96 2.11 13.85
C ALA A 79 12.34 3.46 13.47
N LYS A 80 11.21 3.80 14.12
CA LYS A 80 10.51 5.07 13.92
C LYS A 80 11.39 6.31 14.10
N ARG A 81 12.37 6.25 14.95
CA ARG A 81 13.36 7.31 15.19
C ARG A 81 14.57 7.22 14.26
N LEU A 82 14.40 6.79 13.03
CA LEU A 82 15.28 6.87 11.85
C LEU A 82 16.79 6.64 12.01
N GLU A 83 17.33 6.81 13.21
CA GLU A 83 18.76 6.75 13.52
C GLU A 83 19.17 5.34 13.93
N GLU A 84 18.18 4.49 14.27
CA GLU A 84 18.39 3.12 14.72
C GLU A 84 18.19 2.14 13.58
N ILE A 85 19.32 1.53 13.18
CA ILE A 85 19.32 0.45 12.20
C ILE A 85 19.53 -0.86 12.94
N PHE A 86 18.66 -1.82 12.71
CA PHE A 86 18.73 -3.15 13.27
C PHE A 86 19.26 -4.14 12.24
N TYR A 87 20.24 -4.93 12.66
CA TYR A 87 20.67 -6.13 11.96
C TYR A 87 19.92 -7.36 12.47
N PRO A 88 19.74 -8.40 11.64
CA PRO A 88 19.20 -9.66 12.10
C PRO A 88 20.05 -10.24 13.23
N SER A 89 19.42 -10.70 14.30
CA SER A 89 20.04 -11.33 15.46
C SER A 89 20.99 -10.43 16.29
N ASP A 90 21.10 -9.15 15.97
CA ASP A 90 21.87 -8.20 16.77
C ASP A 90 20.94 -7.46 17.74
N PRO A 91 21.18 -7.54 19.06
CA PRO A 91 20.38 -6.81 20.03
C PRO A 91 20.69 -5.30 20.07
N ILE A 92 21.86 -4.89 19.53
CA ILE A 92 22.33 -3.51 19.60
C ILE A 92 22.06 -2.82 18.26
N PRO A 93 21.31 -1.71 18.23
CA PRO A 93 21.12 -0.96 17.01
C PRO A 93 22.39 -0.19 16.61
N LEU A 94 22.63 -0.09 15.32
CA LEU A 94 23.61 0.83 14.77
C LEU A 94 22.98 2.22 14.67
N TYR A 95 23.66 3.23 15.18
CA TYR A 95 23.26 4.63 15.04
C TYR A 95 24.03 5.30 13.90
N LEU A 96 23.29 5.94 13.00
CA LEU A 96 23.90 6.74 11.94
C LEU A 96 24.02 8.21 12.37
N ASP A 97 25.09 8.85 11.93
CA ASP A 97 25.22 10.31 12.10
C ASP A 97 24.05 11.02 11.39
N LYS A 98 23.39 11.93 12.14
CA LYS A 98 22.24 12.72 11.65
C LYS A 98 22.54 13.55 10.41
N ARG A 99 23.80 13.89 10.19
CA ARG A 99 24.28 14.66 9.03
C ARG A 99 24.76 13.80 7.88
N SER A 100 24.79 12.47 8.01
CA SER A 100 25.32 11.58 6.97
C SER A 100 24.40 11.54 5.76
N GLU A 101 24.98 11.51 4.57
CA GLU A 101 24.25 11.33 3.31
C GLU A 101 23.52 9.97 3.28
N THR A 102 24.09 8.95 3.91
CA THR A 102 23.45 7.63 4.04
C THR A 102 22.12 7.73 4.77
N LEU A 103 22.05 8.45 5.89
CA LEU A 103 20.80 8.64 6.61
C LEU A 103 19.78 9.41 5.77
N LYS A 104 20.19 10.44 5.04
CA LYS A 104 19.29 11.19 4.14
C LYS A 104 18.68 10.29 3.06
N VAL A 105 19.48 9.40 2.46
CA VAL A 105 18.98 8.44 1.46
C VAL A 105 17.97 7.49 2.10
N ILE A 106 18.26 6.95 3.27
CA ILE A 106 17.36 6.04 3.99
C ILE A 106 16.04 6.76 4.35
N GLN A 107 16.12 7.99 4.85
CA GLN A 107 14.95 8.81 5.13
C GLN A 107 14.09 9.04 3.88
N HIS A 108 14.72 9.34 2.75
CA HIS A 108 14.01 9.52 1.48
C HIS A 108 13.29 8.24 1.05
N MET A 109 13.96 7.09 1.12
CA MET A 109 13.38 5.79 0.78
C MET A 109 12.19 5.46 1.68
N ARG A 110 12.32 5.64 2.99
CA ARG A 110 11.24 5.43 3.95
C ARG A 110 10.06 6.36 3.71
N ASN A 111 10.30 7.66 3.53
CA ASN A 111 9.24 8.63 3.28
C ASN A 111 8.46 8.28 2.01
N GLU A 112 9.13 7.82 0.96
CA GLU A 112 8.49 7.39 -0.29
C GLU A 112 7.68 6.10 -0.10
N ALA A 113 8.20 5.11 0.63
CA ALA A 113 7.46 3.89 0.96
C ALA A 113 6.20 4.21 1.79
N HIS A 114 6.34 5.07 2.78
CA HIS A 114 5.24 5.52 3.63
C HIS A 114 4.18 6.31 2.84
N ARG A 115 4.62 7.25 1.98
CA ARG A 115 3.74 7.98 1.07
C ARG A 115 2.93 7.04 0.18
N PHE A 116 3.60 6.02 -0.37
CA PHE A 116 2.95 5.03 -1.23
C PHE A 116 1.91 4.20 -0.47
N ALA A 117 2.24 3.74 0.74
CA ALA A 117 1.32 2.99 1.59
C ALA A 117 0.09 3.82 1.99
N ILE A 118 0.27 5.06 2.44
CA ILE A 118 -0.83 5.96 2.80
C ILE A 118 -1.76 6.19 1.61
N THR A 119 -1.22 6.44 0.43
CA THR A 119 -2.02 6.67 -0.78
C THR A 119 -2.89 5.46 -1.09
N PHE A 120 -2.36 4.25 -0.94
CA PHE A 120 -3.12 3.01 -1.12
C PHE A 120 -4.28 2.88 -0.11
N HIS A 121 -4.00 3.08 1.16
CA HIS A 121 -5.03 3.00 2.22
C HIS A 121 -6.12 4.05 2.03
N ARG A 122 -5.77 5.26 1.63
CA ARG A 122 -6.75 6.33 1.31
C ARG A 122 -7.63 5.94 0.14
N ASN A 123 -7.05 5.44 -0.95
CA ASN A 123 -7.79 5.00 -2.13
C ASN A 123 -8.71 3.82 -1.82
N LYS A 124 -8.24 2.85 -1.03
CA LYS A 124 -9.05 1.70 -0.60
C LYS A 124 -10.24 2.14 0.25
N ARG A 125 -10.01 3.00 1.26
CA ARG A 125 -11.08 3.56 2.11
C ARG A 125 -12.08 4.38 1.30
N SER A 126 -11.61 5.24 0.39
CA SER A 126 -12.48 6.03 -0.49
C SER A 126 -13.33 5.15 -1.40
N GLY A 127 -12.75 4.08 -1.94
CA GLY A 127 -13.50 3.11 -2.76
C GLY A 127 -14.53 2.33 -1.95
N GLN A 128 -14.22 1.92 -0.73
CA GLN A 128 -15.17 1.25 0.18
C GLN A 128 -16.32 2.18 0.58
N ALA A 129 -16.01 3.44 0.93
CA ALA A 129 -17.03 4.43 1.26
C ALA A 129 -17.96 4.70 0.08
N LEU A 130 -17.40 4.84 -1.15
CA LEU A 130 -18.19 4.99 -2.35
C LEU A 130 -19.08 3.77 -2.59
N ASN A 131 -18.54 2.57 -2.45
CA ASN A 131 -19.29 1.33 -2.61
C ASN A 131 -20.50 1.27 -1.67
N SER A 132 -20.29 1.47 -0.37
CA SER A 132 -21.36 1.47 0.63
C SER A 132 -22.40 2.55 0.39
N SER A 133 -22.00 3.75 -0.02
CA SER A 133 -22.92 4.84 -0.34
C SER A 133 -23.78 4.52 -1.57
N LEU A 134 -23.19 3.91 -2.59
CA LEU A 134 -23.92 3.54 -3.82
C LEU A 134 -24.93 2.41 -3.58
N ASP A 135 -24.68 1.52 -2.61
CA ASP A 135 -25.63 0.46 -2.21
C ASP A 135 -26.92 1.03 -1.62
N SER A 136 -26.86 2.22 -1.04
CA SER A 136 -28.00 2.88 -0.41
C SER A 136 -28.89 3.66 -1.39
N ILE A 137 -28.52 3.74 -2.69
CA ILE A 137 -29.25 4.56 -3.67
C ILE A 137 -30.23 3.70 -4.49
N PRO A 138 -31.56 3.88 -4.34
CA PRO A 138 -32.54 3.12 -5.11
C PRO A 138 -32.38 3.35 -6.62
N GLY A 139 -32.27 2.25 -7.38
CA GLY A 139 -32.15 2.29 -8.85
C GLY A 139 -30.72 2.40 -9.39
N ILE A 140 -29.70 2.38 -8.50
CA ILE A 140 -28.31 2.14 -8.86
C ILE A 140 -27.99 0.66 -8.67
N GLY A 141 -28.11 -0.12 -9.74
CA GLY A 141 -27.77 -1.54 -9.75
C GLY A 141 -26.27 -1.80 -9.94
N GLU A 142 -25.87 -3.06 -9.79
CA GLU A 142 -24.47 -3.49 -9.76
C GLU A 142 -23.64 -3.03 -10.97
N LYS A 143 -24.20 -3.09 -12.19
CA LYS A 143 -23.50 -2.61 -13.41
C LYS A 143 -23.16 -1.13 -13.32
N THR A 144 -24.11 -0.30 -12.87
CA THR A 144 -23.92 1.15 -12.73
C THR A 144 -22.91 1.46 -11.63
N LYS A 145 -22.98 0.74 -10.52
CA LYS A 145 -22.05 0.83 -9.40
C LYS A 145 -20.61 0.53 -9.83
N ILE A 146 -20.40 -0.58 -10.56
CA ILE A 146 -19.07 -0.94 -11.09
C ILE A 146 -18.53 0.15 -12.02
N ALA A 147 -19.37 0.71 -12.90
CA ALA A 147 -18.97 1.81 -13.79
C ALA A 147 -18.51 3.04 -13.01
N LEU A 148 -19.28 3.46 -11.98
CA LEU A 148 -18.95 4.59 -11.10
C LEU A 148 -17.67 4.34 -10.30
N LEU A 149 -17.52 3.15 -9.70
CA LEU A 149 -16.32 2.78 -8.95
C LEU A 149 -15.07 2.78 -9.83
N LYS A 150 -15.17 2.26 -11.04
CA LYS A 150 -14.04 2.20 -11.99
C LYS A 150 -13.60 3.58 -12.44
N LYS A 151 -14.54 4.48 -12.74
CA LYS A 151 -14.24 5.80 -13.33
C LYS A 151 -13.91 6.85 -12.26
N TYR A 152 -14.70 6.94 -11.21
CA TYR A 152 -14.63 8.06 -10.27
C TYR A 152 -13.84 7.75 -8.99
N LYS A 153 -13.82 6.51 -8.53
CA LYS A 153 -12.99 6.01 -7.40
C LYS A 153 -13.28 6.64 -6.03
N SER A 154 -14.01 7.74 -5.93
CA SER A 154 -14.38 8.40 -4.67
C SER A 154 -15.64 9.25 -4.80
N LEU A 155 -16.39 9.43 -3.69
CA LEU A 155 -17.55 10.33 -3.61
C LEU A 155 -17.16 11.78 -3.92
N LYS A 156 -16.00 12.22 -3.45
CA LYS A 156 -15.50 13.57 -3.70
C LYS A 156 -15.38 13.83 -5.20
N LYS A 157 -14.77 12.90 -5.93
CA LYS A 157 -14.59 13.06 -7.38
C LYS A 157 -15.93 13.07 -8.13
N ILE A 158 -16.93 12.32 -7.67
CA ILE A 158 -18.29 12.40 -8.25
C ILE A 158 -18.89 13.79 -8.01
N LYS A 159 -18.81 14.31 -6.76
CA LYS A 159 -19.33 15.65 -6.42
C LYS A 159 -18.65 16.79 -7.21
N GLU A 160 -17.37 16.64 -7.53
CA GLU A 160 -16.59 17.62 -8.31
C GLU A 160 -16.76 17.48 -9.83
N THR A 161 -17.43 16.42 -10.30
CA THR A 161 -17.64 16.19 -11.73
C THR A 161 -18.99 16.79 -12.16
N PRO A 162 -19.06 17.55 -13.27
CA PRO A 162 -20.31 18.05 -13.83
C PRO A 162 -21.33 16.93 -14.08
N GLU A 163 -22.62 17.21 -13.78
CA GLU A 163 -23.71 16.23 -13.86
C GLU A 163 -23.92 15.67 -15.27
N ASP A 164 -23.71 16.49 -16.29
CA ASP A 164 -23.80 16.11 -17.70
C ASP A 164 -22.79 15.03 -18.06
N LEU A 165 -21.56 15.10 -17.56
CA LEU A 165 -20.54 14.08 -17.75
C LEU A 165 -20.86 12.77 -17.03
N ILE A 166 -21.47 12.85 -15.86
CA ILE A 166 -21.93 11.65 -15.14
C ILE A 166 -23.13 11.05 -15.89
N ALA A 167 -24.02 11.89 -16.44
CA ALA A 167 -25.18 11.43 -17.20
C ALA A 167 -24.81 10.66 -18.47
N VAL A 168 -23.71 11.00 -19.12
CA VAL A 168 -23.16 10.22 -20.25
C VAL A 168 -22.80 8.79 -19.81
N ASP A 169 -22.29 8.62 -18.58
CA ASP A 169 -21.83 7.32 -18.11
C ASP A 169 -22.95 6.41 -17.61
N ILE A 170 -23.95 6.96 -16.93
CA ILE A 170 -24.96 6.16 -16.22
C ILE A 170 -26.41 6.52 -16.57
N GLY A 171 -26.61 7.53 -17.42
CA GLY A 171 -27.90 8.04 -17.81
C GLY A 171 -28.49 9.10 -16.86
N LEU A 172 -29.28 10.04 -17.42
CA LEU A 172 -29.83 11.21 -16.73
C LEU A 172 -30.63 10.84 -15.46
N SER A 173 -31.53 9.83 -15.56
CA SER A 173 -32.37 9.43 -14.43
C SER A 173 -31.56 8.96 -13.21
N LYS A 174 -30.52 8.16 -13.44
CA LYS A 174 -29.64 7.65 -12.37
C LYS A 174 -28.74 8.75 -11.81
N THR A 175 -28.28 9.66 -12.67
CA THR A 175 -27.48 10.82 -12.25
C THR A 175 -28.26 11.71 -11.28
N LYS A 176 -29.52 12.04 -11.61
CA LYS A 176 -30.37 12.84 -10.73
C LYS A 176 -30.55 12.18 -9.35
N LYS A 177 -30.79 10.86 -9.29
CA LYS A 177 -30.89 10.11 -8.03
C LYS A 177 -29.58 10.12 -7.23
N LEU A 178 -28.45 9.92 -7.92
CA LEU A 178 -27.11 9.95 -7.32
C LEU A 178 -26.82 11.33 -6.71
N MET A 179 -27.05 12.40 -7.45
CA MET A 179 -26.77 13.76 -6.99
C MET A 179 -27.72 14.19 -5.86
N ALA A 180 -28.99 13.83 -5.93
CA ALA A 180 -29.94 14.06 -4.83
C ALA A 180 -29.47 13.38 -3.52
N PHE A 181 -29.05 12.13 -3.60
CA PHE A 181 -28.52 11.39 -2.43
C PHE A 181 -27.23 12.03 -1.89
N LEU A 182 -26.30 12.39 -2.75
CA LEU A 182 -25.05 13.02 -2.35
C LEU A 182 -25.21 14.40 -1.73
N ASN A 183 -26.25 15.15 -2.13
CA ASN A 183 -26.59 16.46 -1.57
C ASN A 183 -27.35 16.34 -0.24
N ALA A 184 -28.16 15.29 -0.05
CA ALA A 184 -28.85 15.01 1.20
C ALA A 184 -27.92 14.47 2.31
N SER A 185 -26.79 13.89 1.93
CA SER A 185 -25.77 13.34 2.87
C SER A 185 -24.72 14.41 3.21
N LYS A 186 -25.18 15.49 3.89
CA LYS A 186 -24.30 16.51 4.51
C LYS A 186 -23.98 16.15 5.93
#